data_02ecb4da154a4721acd720e241f0e935
#
_entry.id   02ecb4da154a4721acd720e241f0e935
#
_cell.length_a   1.000
_cell.length_b   1.000
_cell.length_c   1.000
_cell.angle_alpha   90.00
_cell.angle_beta   90.00
_cell.angle_gamma   90.00
#
_symmetry.space_group_name_H-M   'P 1'
#
loop_
_entity.id
_entity.type
_entity.pdbx_description
1 polymer ?
#
loop_
_entity_poly.entity_id
_entity_poly.type
_entity_poly.pdbx_seq_one_letter_code
_entity_poly.pdbx_strand_id
1 'polypeptide(L)'
;MPRLQIMDTTIRDGQQSLWATRMQIGDMLPILPKMDRVGYWAIEAWGGATFDTCMRFLDENPWERLRSIKAQTPNTPLAMLSRGQNLVGYKHYSRDICNHFIKAAKRNGVHVFRVFDALNDIRNVVDNAEAIKECGGHFEGAISYTMSPVHTLDSFLDYGQKLKDLGADSICIKDMAGMLTPYRTERMVKAFNAEIGLPLHIHCHYVGGMAPANILKAAEAGAAIADTAHAPLAFGNSHPAVEMIVAALQESRYDTGLDLDLLFEIAEYWEDMRKRGHYKRGVSSLTHMQVYSHQVPGGMMSNLVSQLEIQNAADRLPEVMREIPKVRAEVGYPPLVTPLSQIVGTQAVFNVLTGKRWSVVSKEMKDYICGYYGKAPGRMDKDIVAKVVGNSEMLPPDVAPGSLVTTTYAQVEDCLLYTSDAADE
;
A
#
# COMPACT_ATOMS: atom_id res chain seq x y z
N MET A 1 -26.78 -2.41 12.80
CA MET A 1 -25.37 -2.20 12.43
C MET A 1 -25.37 -1.18 11.32
N PRO A 2 -24.36 -0.31 11.22
CA PRO A 2 -24.29 0.65 10.12
C PRO A 2 -24.09 -0.06 8.77
N ARG A 3 -24.52 0.58 7.69
CA ARG A 3 -24.25 0.14 6.31
C ARG A 3 -22.76 0.03 6.07
N LEU A 4 -22.32 -0.93 5.22
CA LEU A 4 -20.92 -0.96 4.77
C LEU A 4 -20.65 0.28 3.90
N GLN A 5 -19.64 1.04 4.26
CA GLN A 5 -19.17 2.17 3.46
C GLN A 5 -18.11 1.71 2.46
N ILE A 6 -18.04 2.37 1.31
CA ILE A 6 -17.10 2.03 0.24
C ILE A 6 -16.08 3.16 0.08
N MET A 7 -14.80 2.82 0.02
CA MET A 7 -13.77 3.68 -0.54
C MET A 7 -13.44 3.23 -1.96
N ASP A 8 -13.51 4.16 -2.91
CA ASP A 8 -13.05 3.90 -4.27
C ASP A 8 -11.54 4.05 -4.38
N THR A 9 -10.88 3.07 -4.98
CA THR A 9 -9.42 3.04 -5.18
C THR A 9 -9.02 3.09 -6.66
N THR A 10 -9.98 3.25 -7.56
CA THR A 10 -9.79 3.17 -9.02
C THR A 10 -8.64 4.03 -9.52
N ILE A 11 -8.63 5.31 -9.12
CA ILE A 11 -7.68 6.31 -9.63
C ILE A 11 -6.33 6.32 -8.91
N ARG A 12 -6.13 5.49 -7.87
CA ARG A 12 -4.84 5.30 -7.19
C ARG A 12 -4.40 3.85 -7.25
N ASP A 13 -4.94 2.97 -6.38
CA ASP A 13 -4.45 1.58 -6.25
C ASP A 13 -4.85 0.71 -7.45
N GLY A 14 -6.06 0.88 -7.97
CA GLY A 14 -6.54 0.14 -9.14
C GLY A 14 -5.62 0.32 -10.34
N GLN A 15 -5.40 1.56 -10.76
CA GLN A 15 -4.51 1.86 -11.89
C GLN A 15 -3.02 1.64 -11.56
N GLN A 16 -2.62 1.78 -10.30
CA GLN A 16 -1.26 1.40 -9.89
C GLN A 16 -1.02 -0.10 -10.06
N SER A 17 -2.00 -0.91 -9.70
CA SER A 17 -1.90 -2.37 -9.72
C SER A 17 -1.99 -2.98 -11.12
N LEU A 18 -2.77 -2.36 -12.03
CA LEU A 18 -3.03 -2.91 -13.37
C LEU A 18 -2.29 -2.17 -14.49
N TRP A 19 -2.04 -0.87 -14.34
CA TRP A 19 -1.46 -0.01 -15.38
C TRP A 19 -0.17 0.70 -14.96
N ALA A 20 0.50 0.16 -13.95
CA ALA A 20 1.78 0.67 -13.44
C ALA A 20 1.75 2.18 -13.15
N THR A 21 0.63 2.69 -12.68
CA THR A 21 0.40 4.11 -12.36
C THR A 21 0.53 5.04 -13.58
N ARG A 22 0.14 4.58 -14.77
CA ARG A 22 0.30 5.34 -16.03
C ARG A 22 -0.93 6.11 -16.48
N MET A 23 -2.03 6.10 -15.71
CA MET A 23 -3.24 6.89 -16.01
C MET A 23 -2.92 8.39 -15.87
N GLN A 24 -3.20 9.16 -16.92
CA GLN A 24 -2.99 10.61 -16.93
C GLN A 24 -4.15 11.35 -16.24
N ILE A 25 -3.88 12.55 -15.75
CA ILE A 25 -4.92 13.36 -15.09
C ILE A 25 -6.07 13.70 -16.07
N GLY A 26 -5.78 13.90 -17.35
CA GLY A 26 -6.77 14.13 -18.39
C GLY A 26 -7.79 13.00 -18.57
N ASP A 27 -7.40 11.77 -18.23
CA ASP A 27 -8.28 10.60 -18.26
C ASP A 27 -9.22 10.55 -17.04
N MET A 28 -8.85 11.20 -15.95
CA MET A 28 -9.59 11.20 -14.69
C MET A 28 -10.63 12.32 -14.61
N LEU A 29 -10.25 13.53 -14.97
CA LEU A 29 -11.05 14.73 -14.74
C LEU A 29 -12.49 14.64 -15.27
N PRO A 30 -12.77 14.11 -16.48
CA PRO A 30 -14.13 14.10 -17.01
C PRO A 30 -15.14 13.27 -16.22
N ILE A 31 -14.68 12.22 -15.50
CA ILE A 31 -15.58 11.31 -14.77
C ILE A 31 -15.71 11.68 -13.27
N LEU A 32 -14.75 12.42 -12.73
CA LEU A 32 -14.73 12.74 -11.30
C LEU A 32 -16.02 13.42 -10.79
N PRO A 33 -16.69 14.33 -11.52
CA PRO A 33 -17.96 14.90 -11.06
C PRO A 33 -19.08 13.86 -10.91
N LYS A 34 -19.05 12.76 -11.70
CA LYS A 34 -19.98 11.63 -11.49
C LYS A 34 -19.58 10.83 -10.25
N MET A 35 -18.29 10.54 -10.09
CA MET A 35 -17.77 9.82 -8.92
C MET A 35 -18.05 10.56 -7.62
N ASP A 36 -18.00 11.91 -7.62
CA ASP A 36 -18.33 12.74 -6.46
C ASP A 36 -19.79 12.61 -5.97
N ARG A 37 -20.70 12.18 -6.86
CA ARG A 37 -22.13 12.00 -6.56
C ARG A 37 -22.49 10.59 -6.05
N VAL A 38 -21.57 9.64 -6.16
CA VAL A 38 -21.84 8.24 -5.77
C VAL A 38 -22.12 8.09 -4.28
N GLY A 39 -21.49 8.90 -3.44
CA GLY A 39 -21.59 8.78 -1.99
C GLY A 39 -20.54 7.86 -1.38
N TYR A 40 -19.38 7.74 -1.99
CA TYR A 40 -18.25 7.05 -1.41
C TYR A 40 -17.84 7.66 -0.06
N TRP A 41 -17.37 6.82 0.86
CA TRP A 41 -16.75 7.27 2.10
C TRP A 41 -15.51 8.16 1.82
N ALA A 42 -14.69 7.73 0.86
CA ALA A 42 -13.60 8.50 0.31
C ALA A 42 -13.22 7.99 -1.09
N ILE A 43 -12.47 8.78 -1.85
CA ILE A 43 -11.78 8.37 -3.07
C ILE A 43 -10.28 8.36 -2.77
N GLU A 44 -9.62 7.20 -2.87
CA GLU A 44 -8.18 7.11 -2.79
C GLU A 44 -7.56 7.64 -4.09
N ALA A 45 -7.00 8.83 -4.04
CA ALA A 45 -6.60 9.59 -5.21
C ALA A 45 -5.09 9.79 -5.33
N TRP A 46 -4.33 9.63 -4.24
CA TRP A 46 -2.95 10.08 -4.18
C TRP A 46 -2.08 9.23 -3.25
N GLY A 47 -0.74 9.48 -3.25
CA GLY A 47 0.21 8.71 -2.47
C GLY A 47 0.70 7.44 -3.19
N GLY A 48 1.26 6.48 -2.47
CA GLY A 48 1.85 5.28 -3.05
C GLY A 48 2.93 5.60 -4.08
N ALA A 49 2.78 5.12 -5.30
CA ALA A 49 3.69 5.39 -6.42
C ALA A 49 3.27 6.62 -7.26
N THR A 50 2.10 7.20 -7.01
CA THR A 50 1.55 8.29 -7.85
C THR A 50 2.48 9.48 -7.92
N PHE A 51 3.05 9.93 -6.79
CA PHE A 51 3.93 11.10 -6.72
C PHE A 51 5.14 10.94 -7.65
N ASP A 52 5.86 9.85 -7.48
CA ASP A 52 7.06 9.54 -8.26
C ASP A 52 6.74 9.35 -9.76
N THR A 53 5.63 8.66 -10.06
CA THR A 53 5.21 8.39 -11.44
C THR A 53 4.79 9.65 -12.19
N CYS A 54 4.10 10.58 -11.54
CA CYS A 54 3.75 11.87 -12.14
C CYS A 54 4.98 12.57 -12.69
N MET A 55 6.04 12.67 -11.88
CA MET A 55 7.28 13.35 -12.27
C MET A 55 8.11 12.57 -13.29
N ARG A 56 8.25 11.24 -13.13
CA ARG A 56 9.19 10.44 -13.95
C ARG A 56 8.62 10.00 -15.29
N PHE A 57 7.31 9.85 -15.40
CA PHE A 57 6.70 9.15 -16.53
C PHE A 57 5.53 9.87 -17.18
N LEU A 58 4.87 10.78 -16.47
CA LEU A 58 3.66 11.42 -16.96
C LEU A 58 3.87 12.90 -17.29
N ASP A 59 5.02 13.47 -16.93
CA ASP A 59 5.28 14.92 -17.02
C ASP A 59 4.18 15.77 -16.37
N GLU A 60 3.72 15.29 -15.20
CA GLU A 60 2.66 15.93 -14.41
C GLU A 60 3.20 16.41 -13.06
N ASN A 61 2.78 17.61 -12.64
CA ASN A 61 3.01 18.07 -11.28
C ASN A 61 2.07 17.30 -10.31
N PRO A 62 2.60 16.50 -9.37
CA PRO A 62 1.77 15.68 -8.49
C PRO A 62 0.84 16.52 -7.57
N TRP A 63 1.24 17.75 -7.20
CA TRP A 63 0.43 18.64 -6.39
C TRP A 63 -0.72 19.26 -7.19
N GLU A 64 -0.49 19.63 -8.44
CA GLU A 64 -1.54 20.12 -9.34
C GLU A 64 -2.55 19.03 -9.66
N ARG A 65 -2.07 17.80 -9.87
CA ARG A 65 -2.93 16.63 -10.02
C ARG A 65 -3.88 16.50 -8.83
N LEU A 66 -3.37 16.57 -7.60
CA LEU A 66 -4.18 16.47 -6.39
C LEU A 66 -5.22 17.60 -6.30
N ARG A 67 -4.82 18.86 -6.54
CA ARG A 67 -5.72 20.01 -6.53
C ARG A 67 -6.82 19.89 -7.59
N SER A 68 -6.45 19.44 -8.80
CA SER A 68 -7.40 19.25 -9.91
C SER A 68 -8.44 18.18 -9.58
N ILE A 69 -8.02 17.05 -8.97
CA ILE A 69 -8.95 16.03 -8.50
C ILE A 69 -9.88 16.61 -7.43
N LYS A 70 -9.34 17.31 -6.43
CA LYS A 70 -10.16 17.89 -5.36
C LYS A 70 -11.16 18.92 -5.89
N ALA A 71 -10.80 19.70 -6.89
CA ALA A 71 -11.69 20.66 -7.51
C ALA A 71 -12.91 19.99 -8.19
N GLN A 72 -12.75 18.78 -8.71
CA GLN A 72 -13.83 17.99 -9.35
C GLN A 72 -14.59 17.10 -8.36
N THR A 73 -14.09 16.95 -7.14
CA THR A 73 -14.71 16.12 -6.09
C THR A 73 -14.90 16.91 -4.78
N PRO A 74 -15.67 18.01 -4.82
CA PRO A 74 -15.83 18.91 -3.66
C PRO A 74 -16.50 18.21 -2.46
N ASN A 75 -17.42 17.28 -2.70
CA ASN A 75 -18.22 16.63 -1.65
C ASN A 75 -17.56 15.39 -1.06
N THR A 76 -16.77 14.66 -1.85
CA THR A 76 -16.15 13.39 -1.43
C THR A 76 -14.78 13.66 -0.80
N PRO A 77 -14.48 13.11 0.39
CA PRO A 77 -13.14 13.14 0.97
C PRO A 77 -12.13 12.45 0.06
N LEU A 78 -10.93 13.04 -0.08
CA LEU A 78 -9.83 12.40 -0.76
C LEU A 78 -8.93 11.68 0.24
N ALA A 79 -8.53 10.46 -0.11
CA ALA A 79 -7.60 9.65 0.66
C ALA A 79 -6.24 9.55 -0.04
N MET A 80 -5.18 9.42 0.75
CA MET A 80 -3.84 9.08 0.26
C MET A 80 -3.24 7.91 1.02
N LEU A 81 -2.35 7.18 0.34
CA LEU A 81 -1.50 6.16 0.97
C LEU A 81 -0.14 6.76 1.33
N SER A 82 0.24 6.71 2.62
CA SER A 82 1.55 7.07 3.13
C SER A 82 2.30 5.85 3.66
N ARG A 83 3.59 5.75 3.32
CA ARG A 83 4.48 4.67 3.79
C ARG A 83 5.19 5.06 5.09
N GLY A 84 4.43 5.53 6.08
CA GLY A 84 5.00 5.99 7.35
C GLY A 84 6.15 6.96 7.13
N GLN A 85 7.28 6.72 7.79
CA GLN A 85 8.49 7.55 7.70
C GLN A 85 9.07 7.67 6.27
N ASN A 86 8.67 6.76 5.36
CA ASN A 86 9.08 6.83 3.95
C ASN A 86 8.15 7.72 3.10
N LEU A 87 7.04 8.22 3.63
CA LEU A 87 6.04 9.02 2.92
C LEU A 87 5.61 8.37 1.60
N VAL A 88 6.03 8.93 0.47
CA VAL A 88 5.81 8.39 -0.89
C VAL A 88 7.09 7.79 -1.50
N GLY A 89 8.20 7.79 -0.75
CA GLY A 89 9.51 7.28 -1.17
C GLY A 89 9.81 5.86 -0.68
N TYR A 90 11.09 5.49 -0.71
CA TYR A 90 11.61 4.16 -0.36
C TYR A 90 12.64 4.19 0.76
N LYS A 91 12.95 5.38 1.30
CA LYS A 91 13.88 5.62 2.41
C LYS A 91 13.18 6.49 3.44
N HIS A 92 13.67 6.45 4.67
CA HIS A 92 13.17 7.32 5.73
C HIS A 92 13.49 8.79 5.44
N TYR A 93 12.51 9.63 5.69
CA TYR A 93 12.66 11.08 5.77
C TYR A 93 12.74 11.53 7.23
N SER A 94 13.27 12.72 7.47
CA SER A 94 13.27 13.30 8.80
C SER A 94 11.85 13.65 9.27
N ARG A 95 11.68 13.77 10.58
CA ARG A 95 10.43 14.24 11.19
C ARG A 95 9.96 15.57 10.59
N ASP A 96 10.90 16.51 10.37
CA ASP A 96 10.58 17.81 9.80
C ASP A 96 9.99 17.72 8.39
N ILE A 97 10.62 16.92 7.52
CA ILE A 97 10.10 16.69 6.15
C ILE A 97 8.75 15.97 6.20
N CYS A 98 8.58 14.97 7.07
CA CYS A 98 7.30 14.28 7.25
C CYS A 98 6.18 15.26 7.63
N ASN A 99 6.45 16.14 8.57
CA ASN A 99 5.51 17.15 9.05
C ASN A 99 5.12 18.11 7.91
N HIS A 100 6.10 18.66 7.19
CA HIS A 100 5.85 19.57 6.07
C HIS A 100 5.06 18.91 4.95
N PHE A 101 5.41 17.67 4.57
CA PHE A 101 4.74 16.93 3.53
C PHE A 101 3.27 16.63 3.86
N ILE A 102 2.99 16.13 5.06
CA ILE A 102 1.62 15.82 5.52
C ILE A 102 0.75 17.09 5.55
N LYS A 103 1.28 18.19 6.13
CA LYS A 103 0.58 19.47 6.15
C LYS A 103 0.35 20.03 4.75
N ALA A 104 1.30 19.87 3.84
CA ALA A 104 1.12 20.25 2.43
C ALA A 104 0.05 19.39 1.75
N ALA A 105 0.05 18.07 1.95
CA ALA A 105 -0.98 17.18 1.40
C ALA A 105 -2.38 17.58 1.89
N LYS A 106 -2.52 17.88 3.18
CA LYS A 106 -3.79 18.36 3.77
C LYS A 106 -4.26 19.67 3.11
N ARG A 107 -3.36 20.66 2.98
CA ARG A 107 -3.70 21.94 2.33
C ARG A 107 -4.12 21.78 0.86
N ASN A 108 -3.58 20.77 0.17
CA ASN A 108 -3.89 20.49 -1.23
C ASN A 108 -5.10 19.55 -1.43
N GLY A 109 -5.80 19.14 -0.35
CA GLY A 109 -7.11 18.49 -0.46
C GLY A 109 -7.20 17.08 0.09
N VAL A 110 -6.12 16.51 0.65
CA VAL A 110 -6.20 15.19 1.33
C VAL A 110 -6.95 15.32 2.66
N HIS A 111 -7.89 14.42 2.90
CA HIS A 111 -8.67 14.34 4.13
C HIS A 111 -8.31 13.11 4.95
N VAL A 112 -8.14 11.96 4.30
CA VAL A 112 -7.84 10.67 4.92
C VAL A 112 -6.40 10.29 4.59
N PHE A 113 -5.62 10.05 5.63
CA PHE A 113 -4.23 9.60 5.51
C PHE A 113 -4.15 8.15 5.97
N ARG A 114 -4.11 7.21 5.01
CA ARG A 114 -3.82 5.81 5.28
C ARG A 114 -2.31 5.64 5.44
N VAL A 115 -1.86 5.41 6.66
CA VAL A 115 -0.45 5.28 6.99
C VAL A 115 -0.12 3.84 7.33
N PHE A 116 0.81 3.23 6.61
CA PHE A 116 1.33 1.91 6.91
C PHE A 116 2.84 1.91 7.10
N ASP A 117 3.33 1.00 7.90
CA ASP A 117 4.73 0.59 7.89
C ASP A 117 4.86 -0.86 7.40
N ALA A 118 5.90 -1.14 6.60
CA ALA A 118 6.09 -2.45 5.99
C ALA A 118 6.36 -3.57 7.03
N LEU A 119 6.90 -3.23 8.18
CA LEU A 119 7.22 -4.16 9.28
C LEU A 119 6.17 -4.16 10.39
N ASN A 120 5.15 -3.30 10.31
CA ASN A 120 4.28 -2.95 11.42
C ASN A 120 5.07 -2.44 12.64
N ASP A 121 6.13 -1.67 12.38
CA ASP A 121 6.90 -1.01 13.43
C ASP A 121 6.30 0.36 13.73
N ILE A 122 5.69 0.48 14.90
CA ILE A 122 4.98 1.70 15.30
C ILE A 122 5.87 2.95 15.28
N ARG A 123 7.17 2.80 15.51
CA ARG A 123 8.14 3.91 15.53
C ARG A 123 8.25 4.63 14.18
N ASN A 124 7.97 3.92 13.08
CA ASN A 124 7.96 4.45 11.72
C ASN A 124 6.65 5.18 11.36
N VAL A 125 5.67 5.20 12.27
CA VAL A 125 4.34 5.80 12.04
C VAL A 125 4.14 7.07 12.88
N VAL A 126 4.84 7.22 13.99
CA VAL A 126 4.65 8.29 14.99
C VAL A 126 4.64 9.69 14.36
N ASP A 127 5.68 10.04 13.60
CA ASP A 127 5.82 11.39 13.03
C ASP A 127 4.68 11.74 12.06
N ASN A 128 4.20 10.75 11.28
CA ASN A 128 3.04 10.92 10.41
C ASN A 128 1.75 11.10 11.22
N ALA A 129 1.53 10.26 12.23
CA ALA A 129 0.34 10.34 13.08
C ALA A 129 0.22 11.71 13.75
N GLU A 130 1.30 12.20 14.37
CA GLU A 130 1.34 13.51 15.00
C GLU A 130 1.03 14.62 13.99
N ALA A 131 1.70 14.64 12.83
CA ALA A 131 1.48 15.66 11.80
C ALA A 131 0.04 15.66 11.25
N ILE A 132 -0.56 14.48 11.08
CA ILE A 132 -1.94 14.33 10.62
C ILE A 132 -2.91 14.89 11.67
N LYS A 133 -2.72 14.55 12.94
CA LYS A 133 -3.58 15.04 14.03
C LYS A 133 -3.44 16.55 14.19
N GLU A 134 -2.23 17.10 14.13
CA GLU A 134 -1.98 18.54 14.20
C GLU A 134 -2.70 19.33 13.10
N CYS A 135 -2.77 18.79 11.88
CA CYS A 135 -3.44 19.48 10.77
C CYS A 135 -4.94 19.12 10.61
N GLY A 136 -5.52 18.35 11.53
CA GLY A 136 -6.93 17.94 11.49
C GLY A 136 -7.27 17.00 10.33
N GLY A 137 -6.33 16.12 9.96
CA GLY A 137 -6.56 15.00 9.03
C GLY A 137 -7.18 13.80 9.75
N HIS A 138 -7.86 12.93 8.98
CA HIS A 138 -8.27 11.62 9.47
C HIS A 138 -7.07 10.66 9.38
N PHE A 139 -6.63 10.16 10.52
CA PHE A 139 -5.55 9.17 10.61
C PHE A 139 -6.11 7.76 10.54
N GLU A 140 -5.93 7.10 9.40
CA GLU A 140 -6.21 5.68 9.24
C GLU A 140 -4.91 4.88 9.39
N GLY A 141 -4.78 4.19 10.53
CA GLY A 141 -3.63 3.33 10.81
C GLY A 141 -3.77 2.00 10.08
N ALA A 142 -2.82 1.66 9.20
CA ALA A 142 -2.92 0.45 8.41
C ALA A 142 -1.97 -0.65 8.90
N ILE A 143 -2.49 -1.86 9.01
CA ILE A 143 -1.78 -3.08 9.39
C ILE A 143 -1.37 -3.81 8.13
N SER A 144 -0.09 -3.96 7.88
CA SER A 144 0.45 -4.77 6.79
C SER A 144 0.18 -6.25 7.08
N TYR A 145 -0.93 -6.76 6.50
CA TYR A 145 -1.33 -8.15 6.72
C TYR A 145 -0.42 -9.12 5.97
N THR A 146 -0.04 -10.17 6.64
CA THR A 146 0.74 -11.29 6.07
C THR A 146 0.57 -12.56 6.90
N MET A 147 1.05 -13.68 6.39
CA MET A 147 1.02 -14.97 7.09
C MET A 147 2.43 -15.45 7.39
N SER A 148 2.68 -15.82 8.63
CA SER A 148 3.92 -16.47 9.06
C SER A 148 3.74 -17.02 10.49
N PRO A 149 4.71 -17.79 11.01
CA PRO A 149 4.64 -18.25 12.40
C PRO A 149 4.60 -17.13 13.45
N VAL A 150 5.04 -15.90 13.11
CA VAL A 150 5.10 -14.77 14.04
C VAL A 150 3.96 -13.75 13.84
N HIS A 151 3.23 -13.82 12.72
CA HIS A 151 2.08 -12.98 12.44
C HIS A 151 0.80 -13.68 12.87
N THR A 152 0.46 -13.54 14.13
CA THR A 152 -0.74 -14.11 14.77
C THR A 152 -1.83 -13.04 14.88
N LEU A 153 -3.05 -13.46 15.20
CA LEU A 153 -4.14 -12.51 15.48
C LEU A 153 -3.75 -11.57 16.63
N ASP A 154 -3.17 -12.10 17.69
CA ASP A 154 -2.75 -11.31 18.86
C ASP A 154 -1.69 -10.26 18.47
N SER A 155 -0.73 -10.62 17.60
CA SER A 155 0.28 -9.65 17.12
C SER A 155 -0.35 -8.50 16.31
N PHE A 156 -1.41 -8.77 15.56
CA PHE A 156 -2.14 -7.73 14.84
C PHE A 156 -3.00 -6.88 15.77
N LEU A 157 -3.63 -7.46 16.77
CA LEU A 157 -4.39 -6.73 17.80
C LEU A 157 -3.48 -5.82 18.61
N ASP A 158 -2.31 -6.32 19.02
CA ASP A 158 -1.27 -5.56 19.69
C ASP A 158 -0.82 -4.32 18.89
N TYR A 159 -0.63 -4.50 17.58
CA TYR A 159 -0.28 -3.39 16.71
C TYR A 159 -1.47 -2.44 16.49
N GLY A 160 -2.67 -2.97 16.36
CA GLY A 160 -3.91 -2.19 16.29
C GLY A 160 -4.12 -1.32 17.53
N GLN A 161 -3.83 -1.85 18.72
CA GLN A 161 -3.88 -1.07 19.97
C GLN A 161 -2.86 0.07 19.96
N LYS A 162 -1.62 -0.17 19.53
CA LYS A 162 -0.59 0.89 19.40
C LYS A 162 -1.02 1.99 18.42
N LEU A 163 -1.65 1.63 17.31
CA LEU A 163 -2.21 2.62 16.36
C LEU A 163 -3.32 3.44 17.01
N LYS A 164 -4.21 2.80 17.77
CA LYS A 164 -5.27 3.48 18.54
C LYS A 164 -4.66 4.44 19.57
N ASP A 165 -3.62 4.02 20.29
CA ASP A 165 -2.94 4.84 21.28
C ASP A 165 -2.25 6.06 20.65
N LEU A 166 -1.80 5.97 19.38
CA LEU A 166 -1.34 7.11 18.57
C LEU A 166 -2.48 8.00 18.06
N GLY A 167 -3.74 7.69 18.38
CA GLY A 167 -4.90 8.48 18.00
C GLY A 167 -5.43 8.18 16.61
N ALA A 168 -5.31 6.94 16.12
CA ALA A 168 -5.95 6.53 14.89
C ALA A 168 -7.48 6.72 14.99
N ASP A 169 -8.08 7.25 13.92
CA ASP A 169 -9.52 7.44 13.79
C ASP A 169 -10.20 6.18 13.21
N SER A 170 -9.45 5.38 12.46
CA SER A 170 -9.86 4.06 11.93
C SER A 170 -8.63 3.15 11.76
N ILE A 171 -8.89 1.85 11.66
CA ILE A 171 -7.84 0.83 11.42
C ILE A 171 -8.11 0.16 10.08
N CYS A 172 -7.08 0.03 9.23
CA CYS A 172 -7.16 -0.70 7.97
C CYS A 172 -6.39 -2.02 8.07
N ILE A 173 -7.05 -3.14 7.79
CA ILE A 173 -6.36 -4.42 7.52
C ILE A 173 -5.97 -4.42 6.05
N LYS A 174 -4.66 -4.29 5.79
CA LYS A 174 -4.13 -4.12 4.44
C LYS A 174 -3.52 -5.41 3.91
N ASP A 175 -4.32 -6.16 3.14
CA ASP A 175 -3.93 -7.41 2.49
C ASP A 175 -3.54 -7.18 1.02
N MET A 176 -2.30 -6.77 0.79
CA MET A 176 -1.76 -6.52 -0.55
C MET A 176 -1.60 -7.78 -1.40
N ALA A 177 -1.45 -8.93 -0.79
CA ALA A 177 -1.25 -10.19 -1.51
C ALA A 177 -2.54 -10.97 -1.74
N GLY A 178 -3.68 -10.53 -1.17
CA GLY A 178 -4.96 -11.22 -1.28
C GLY A 178 -4.98 -12.57 -0.58
N MET A 179 -4.34 -12.66 0.59
CA MET A 179 -4.19 -13.91 1.36
C MET A 179 -5.27 -14.12 2.43
N LEU A 180 -6.09 -13.12 2.70
CA LEU A 180 -7.24 -13.26 3.57
C LEU A 180 -8.21 -14.31 3.01
N THR A 181 -8.80 -15.07 3.92
CA THR A 181 -9.89 -16.00 3.60
C THR A 181 -11.16 -15.56 4.33
N PRO A 182 -12.36 -15.91 3.85
CA PRO A 182 -13.61 -15.40 4.42
C PRO A 182 -13.74 -15.61 5.95
N TYR A 183 -13.45 -16.80 6.43
CA TYR A 183 -13.55 -17.11 7.87
C TYR A 183 -12.42 -16.50 8.71
N ARG A 184 -11.25 -16.26 8.10
CA ARG A 184 -10.17 -15.54 8.79
C ARG A 184 -10.52 -14.06 8.89
N THR A 185 -11.06 -13.48 7.84
CA THR A 185 -11.56 -12.09 7.83
C THR A 185 -12.64 -11.90 8.89
N GLU A 186 -13.66 -12.77 8.92
CA GLU A 186 -14.70 -12.72 9.94
C GLU A 186 -14.13 -12.75 11.37
N ARG A 187 -13.21 -13.66 11.63
CA ARG A 187 -12.57 -13.79 12.95
C ARG A 187 -11.77 -12.55 13.32
N MET A 188 -11.00 -11.98 12.37
CA MET A 188 -10.24 -10.75 12.60
C MET A 188 -11.16 -9.57 12.89
N VAL A 189 -12.18 -9.36 12.06
CA VAL A 189 -13.14 -8.25 12.25
C VAL A 189 -13.82 -8.33 13.61
N LYS A 190 -14.28 -9.51 14.01
CA LYS A 190 -14.90 -9.70 15.33
C LYS A 190 -13.94 -9.38 16.48
N ALA A 191 -12.68 -9.82 16.39
CA ALA A 191 -11.67 -9.55 17.41
C ALA A 191 -11.32 -8.06 17.48
N PHE A 192 -11.08 -7.40 16.35
CA PHE A 192 -10.81 -5.96 16.32
C PHE A 192 -11.97 -5.12 16.86
N ASN A 193 -13.22 -5.46 16.52
CA ASN A 193 -14.38 -4.77 17.06
C ASN A 193 -14.51 -4.94 18.58
N ALA A 194 -14.19 -6.12 19.10
CA ALA A 194 -14.28 -6.41 20.52
C ALA A 194 -13.16 -5.75 21.34
N GLU A 195 -11.93 -5.73 20.86
CA GLU A 195 -10.76 -5.34 21.62
C GLU A 195 -10.29 -3.92 21.31
N ILE A 196 -10.33 -3.51 20.03
CA ILE A 196 -9.88 -2.18 19.60
C ILE A 196 -11.05 -1.19 19.58
N GLY A 197 -12.19 -1.57 18.98
CA GLY A 197 -13.40 -0.77 18.97
C GLY A 197 -13.37 0.47 18.07
N LEU A 198 -12.38 0.61 17.19
CA LEU A 198 -12.36 1.64 16.14
C LEU A 198 -13.03 1.12 14.87
N PRO A 199 -13.55 2.03 13.98
CA PRO A 199 -14.01 1.63 12.66
C PRO A 199 -12.96 0.81 11.92
N LEU A 200 -13.33 -0.39 11.46
CA LEU A 200 -12.41 -1.29 10.77
C LEU A 200 -12.63 -1.23 9.27
N HIS A 201 -11.57 -1.00 8.53
CA HIS A 201 -11.50 -0.92 7.08
C HIS A 201 -10.84 -2.18 6.52
N ILE A 202 -11.42 -2.79 5.51
CA ILE A 202 -10.87 -3.98 4.83
C ILE A 202 -10.34 -3.59 3.44
N HIS A 203 -9.04 -3.67 3.30
CA HIS A 203 -8.33 -3.53 2.03
C HIS A 203 -7.79 -4.91 1.63
N CYS A 204 -8.35 -5.49 0.59
CA CYS A 204 -7.98 -6.83 0.14
C CYS A 204 -7.85 -6.86 -1.38
N HIS A 205 -6.64 -7.21 -1.87
CA HIS A 205 -6.42 -7.42 -3.29
C HIS A 205 -7.07 -8.73 -3.78
N TYR A 206 -7.44 -8.76 -5.06
CA TYR A 206 -8.18 -9.88 -5.65
C TYR A 206 -7.29 -11.09 -6.03
N VAL A 207 -5.97 -11.02 -5.85
CA VAL A 207 -4.98 -11.98 -6.37
C VAL A 207 -5.39 -13.44 -6.14
N GLY A 208 -5.85 -13.78 -4.93
CA GLY A 208 -6.34 -15.10 -4.57
C GLY A 208 -7.81 -15.38 -4.95
N GLY A 209 -8.50 -14.43 -5.56
CA GLY A 209 -9.90 -14.56 -5.97
C GLY A 209 -10.93 -14.48 -4.84
N MET A 210 -10.51 -14.38 -3.58
CA MET A 210 -11.42 -14.45 -2.42
C MET A 210 -11.88 -13.08 -1.90
N ALA A 211 -11.37 -11.98 -2.43
CA ALA A 211 -11.66 -10.64 -1.92
C ALA A 211 -13.16 -10.31 -1.81
N PRO A 212 -14.04 -10.65 -2.78
CA PRO A 212 -15.48 -10.42 -2.61
C PRO A 212 -16.07 -11.17 -1.41
N ALA A 213 -15.75 -12.45 -1.28
CA ALA A 213 -16.22 -13.25 -0.15
C ALA A 213 -15.67 -12.76 1.19
N ASN A 214 -14.43 -12.24 1.20
CA ASN A 214 -13.84 -11.61 2.37
C ASN A 214 -14.63 -10.36 2.79
N ILE A 215 -14.99 -9.48 1.83
CA ILE A 215 -15.76 -8.26 2.11
C ILE A 215 -17.17 -8.59 2.63
N LEU A 216 -17.85 -9.59 2.02
CA LEU A 216 -19.15 -10.03 2.52
C LEU A 216 -19.06 -10.52 3.97
N LYS A 217 -18.07 -11.36 4.28
CA LYS A 217 -17.82 -11.84 5.64
C LYS A 217 -17.39 -10.72 6.61
N ALA A 218 -16.65 -9.75 6.10
CA ALA A 218 -16.29 -8.57 6.89
C ALA A 218 -17.52 -7.72 7.24
N ALA A 219 -18.40 -7.47 6.28
CA ALA A 219 -19.66 -6.74 6.51
C ALA A 219 -20.54 -7.47 7.55
N GLU A 220 -20.71 -8.79 7.41
CA GLU A 220 -21.44 -9.62 8.37
C GLU A 220 -20.85 -9.55 9.80
N ALA A 221 -19.53 -9.45 9.89
CA ALA A 221 -18.81 -9.36 11.16
C ALA A 221 -18.76 -7.94 11.74
N GLY A 222 -19.19 -6.92 10.99
CA GLY A 222 -19.26 -5.52 11.44
C GLY A 222 -18.09 -4.65 11.03
N ALA A 223 -17.42 -4.95 9.91
CA ALA A 223 -16.51 -3.99 9.30
C ALA A 223 -17.27 -2.73 8.85
N ALA A 224 -16.60 -1.58 8.99
CA ALA A 224 -17.22 -0.29 8.68
C ALA A 224 -17.01 0.12 7.21
N ILE A 225 -15.84 -0.19 6.64
CA ILE A 225 -15.43 0.30 5.32
C ILE A 225 -14.75 -0.83 4.54
N ALA A 226 -14.90 -0.82 3.20
CA ALA A 226 -14.17 -1.71 2.30
C ALA A 226 -13.63 -0.97 1.08
N ASP A 227 -12.46 -1.37 0.62
CA ASP A 227 -11.86 -0.91 -0.62
C ASP A 227 -12.39 -1.68 -1.83
N THR A 228 -12.70 -0.95 -2.89
CA THR A 228 -13.12 -1.48 -4.18
C THR A 228 -12.55 -0.64 -5.32
N ALA A 229 -12.64 -1.15 -6.55
CA ALA A 229 -12.35 -0.38 -7.74
C ALA A 229 -13.46 -0.61 -8.78
N HIS A 230 -13.66 0.30 -9.74
CA HIS A 230 -14.58 0.08 -10.85
C HIS A 230 -14.13 -1.09 -11.74
N ALA A 231 -15.08 -1.85 -12.25
CA ALA A 231 -14.86 -3.13 -12.95
C ALA A 231 -13.71 -3.14 -13.98
N PRO A 232 -13.50 -2.13 -14.84
CA PRO A 232 -12.37 -2.12 -15.78
C PRO A 232 -10.98 -2.03 -15.12
N LEU A 233 -10.91 -1.53 -13.88
CA LEU A 233 -9.71 -1.42 -13.08
C LEU A 233 -9.75 -2.31 -11.82
N ALA A 234 -10.67 -3.26 -11.77
CA ALA A 234 -10.81 -4.27 -10.72
C ALA A 234 -10.17 -5.60 -11.12
N PHE A 235 -10.22 -6.56 -10.20
CA PHE A 235 -9.75 -7.94 -10.35
C PHE A 235 -8.22 -8.10 -10.51
N GLY A 236 -7.77 -9.34 -10.71
CA GLY A 236 -6.34 -9.64 -10.85
C GLY A 236 -5.52 -9.13 -9.66
N ASN A 237 -4.61 -8.21 -9.93
CA ASN A 237 -3.77 -7.60 -8.90
C ASN A 237 -4.42 -6.38 -8.22
N SER A 238 -5.63 -5.99 -8.63
CA SER A 238 -6.37 -4.87 -8.05
C SER A 238 -7.37 -5.34 -6.99
N HIS A 239 -8.41 -4.58 -6.76
CA HIS A 239 -9.47 -4.83 -5.78
C HIS A 239 -10.69 -5.53 -6.41
N PRO A 240 -11.66 -6.00 -5.62
CA PRO A 240 -12.95 -6.43 -6.17
C PRO A 240 -13.69 -5.25 -6.80
N ALA A 241 -14.53 -5.55 -7.80
CA ALA A 241 -15.33 -4.54 -8.45
C ALA A 241 -16.39 -3.96 -7.50
N VAL A 242 -16.52 -2.63 -7.48
CA VAL A 242 -17.52 -1.94 -6.64
C VAL A 242 -18.94 -2.39 -7.03
N GLU A 243 -19.21 -2.52 -8.32
CA GLU A 243 -20.50 -2.96 -8.85
C GLU A 243 -20.89 -4.34 -8.31
N MET A 244 -19.91 -5.25 -8.24
CA MET A 244 -20.12 -6.61 -7.70
C MET A 244 -20.43 -6.57 -6.19
N ILE A 245 -19.69 -5.77 -5.40
CA ILE A 245 -19.89 -5.70 -3.95
C ILE A 245 -21.23 -5.04 -3.63
N VAL A 246 -21.57 -3.96 -4.32
CA VAL A 246 -22.86 -3.27 -4.14
C VAL A 246 -24.01 -4.21 -4.49
N ALA A 247 -23.98 -4.86 -5.67
CA ALA A 247 -25.02 -5.81 -6.05
C ALA A 247 -25.15 -6.99 -5.07
N ALA A 248 -24.03 -7.52 -4.58
CA ALA A 248 -24.05 -8.64 -3.63
C ALA A 248 -24.60 -8.28 -2.24
N LEU A 249 -24.57 -7.00 -1.85
CA LEU A 249 -25.07 -6.51 -0.57
C LEU A 249 -26.49 -5.94 -0.64
N GLN A 250 -27.05 -5.73 -1.84
CA GLN A 250 -28.47 -5.33 -1.99
C GLN A 250 -29.38 -6.28 -1.23
N GLU A 251 -30.51 -5.75 -0.76
CA GLU A 251 -31.52 -6.48 0.03
C GLU A 251 -31.01 -7.06 1.38
N SER A 252 -29.73 -6.83 1.71
CA SER A 252 -29.19 -7.20 3.02
C SER A 252 -29.23 -6.02 3.99
N ARG A 253 -29.08 -6.31 5.28
CA ARG A 253 -28.91 -5.25 6.31
C ARG A 253 -27.60 -4.47 6.19
N TYR A 254 -26.70 -4.89 5.31
CA TYR A 254 -25.39 -4.30 5.05
C TYR A 254 -25.36 -3.51 3.75
N ASP A 255 -26.51 -3.38 3.08
CA ASP A 255 -26.65 -2.64 1.83
C ASP A 255 -25.96 -1.28 1.93
N THR A 256 -25.09 -1.01 0.96
CA THR A 256 -24.30 0.22 0.89
C THR A 256 -25.15 1.44 0.61
N GLY A 257 -26.30 1.25 -0.06
CA GLY A 257 -27.19 2.31 -0.54
C GLY A 257 -26.64 3.09 -1.72
N LEU A 258 -25.57 2.60 -2.37
CA LEU A 258 -25.03 3.21 -3.58
C LEU A 258 -25.89 2.87 -4.79
N ASP A 259 -26.02 3.84 -5.71
CA ASP A 259 -26.76 3.68 -6.96
C ASP A 259 -25.97 2.84 -7.96
N LEU A 260 -26.45 1.62 -8.23
CA LEU A 260 -25.78 0.67 -9.10
C LEU A 260 -25.79 1.11 -10.57
N ASP A 261 -26.83 1.82 -11.05
CA ASP A 261 -26.89 2.33 -12.40
C ASP A 261 -25.84 3.42 -12.62
N LEU A 262 -25.66 4.32 -11.65
CA LEU A 262 -24.59 5.30 -11.67
C LEU A 262 -23.21 4.65 -11.68
N LEU A 263 -23.01 3.56 -10.93
CA LEU A 263 -21.76 2.80 -10.94
C LEU A 263 -21.49 2.18 -12.31
N PHE A 264 -22.50 1.63 -12.98
CA PHE A 264 -22.36 1.10 -14.35
C PHE A 264 -21.99 2.19 -15.36
N GLU A 265 -22.61 3.38 -15.30
CA GLU A 265 -22.22 4.51 -16.15
C GLU A 265 -20.74 4.91 -15.97
N ILE A 266 -20.25 4.89 -14.74
CA ILE A 266 -18.83 5.18 -14.44
C ILE A 266 -17.94 4.06 -14.97
N ALA A 267 -18.33 2.80 -14.82
CA ALA A 267 -17.59 1.66 -15.35
C ALA A 267 -17.51 1.69 -16.88
N GLU A 268 -18.58 2.08 -17.58
CA GLU A 268 -18.58 2.26 -19.03
C GLU A 268 -17.57 3.33 -19.48
N TYR A 269 -17.51 4.48 -18.76
CA TYR A 269 -16.50 5.50 -19.02
C TYR A 269 -15.07 4.93 -18.92
N TRP A 270 -14.77 4.19 -17.84
CA TRP A 270 -13.45 3.62 -17.62
C TRP A 270 -13.11 2.55 -18.68
N GLU A 271 -14.09 1.76 -19.15
CA GLU A 271 -13.87 0.78 -20.21
C GLU A 271 -13.59 1.46 -21.56
N ASP A 272 -14.30 2.54 -21.88
CA ASP A 272 -14.07 3.30 -23.10
C ASP A 272 -12.73 4.04 -23.05
N MET A 273 -12.37 4.63 -21.92
CA MET A 273 -11.07 5.25 -21.71
C MET A 273 -9.95 4.21 -21.86
N ARG A 274 -10.08 3.03 -21.24
CA ARG A 274 -9.14 1.93 -21.37
C ARG A 274 -8.90 1.53 -22.82
N LYS A 275 -9.97 1.41 -23.62
CA LYS A 275 -9.89 1.07 -25.04
C LYS A 275 -9.18 2.17 -25.84
N ARG A 276 -9.50 3.43 -25.61
CA ARG A 276 -8.88 4.58 -26.29
C ARG A 276 -7.41 4.74 -25.94
N GLY A 277 -7.06 4.60 -24.66
CA GLY A 277 -5.70 4.74 -24.15
C GLY A 277 -4.80 3.52 -24.41
N HIS A 278 -5.31 2.47 -25.07
CA HIS A 278 -4.61 1.20 -25.29
C HIS A 278 -4.06 0.55 -24.00
N TYR A 279 -4.64 0.90 -22.87
CA TYR A 279 -4.30 0.24 -21.61
C TYR A 279 -4.71 -1.23 -21.67
N LYS A 280 -3.75 -2.11 -21.49
CA LYS A 280 -4.03 -3.55 -21.44
C LYS A 280 -4.94 -3.81 -20.23
N ARG A 281 -5.97 -4.65 -20.40
CA ARG A 281 -6.58 -5.25 -19.20
C ARG A 281 -5.45 -5.87 -18.41
N GLY A 282 -5.41 -5.57 -17.12
CA GLY A 282 -4.39 -6.09 -16.23
C GLY A 282 -4.11 -7.54 -16.54
N VAL A 283 -2.89 -7.77 -17.06
CA VAL A 283 -2.50 -9.08 -17.56
C VAL A 283 -2.45 -10.01 -16.40
N SER A 284 -3.07 -11.05 -16.51
CA SER A 284 -2.69 -12.35 -16.02
C SER A 284 -3.91 -13.17 -15.68
N SER A 285 -3.70 -14.42 -15.50
CA SER A 285 -4.68 -15.31 -14.87
C SER A 285 -5.47 -14.52 -13.84
N LEU A 286 -6.78 -14.49 -13.99
CA LEU A 286 -7.71 -13.72 -13.15
C LEU A 286 -7.50 -13.98 -11.66
N THR A 287 -6.91 -15.13 -11.32
CA THR A 287 -6.55 -15.53 -9.97
C THR A 287 -5.24 -16.31 -9.97
N HIS A 288 -4.44 -16.12 -8.93
CA HIS A 288 -3.18 -16.84 -8.75
C HIS A 288 -3.13 -17.51 -7.38
N MET A 289 -3.74 -18.69 -7.26
CA MET A 289 -3.89 -19.38 -5.98
C MET A 289 -2.57 -19.75 -5.31
N GLN A 290 -1.47 -19.86 -6.05
CA GLN A 290 -0.14 -20.09 -5.50
C GLN A 290 0.35 -18.94 -4.58
N VAL A 291 -0.32 -17.80 -4.58
CA VAL A 291 -0.05 -16.71 -3.63
C VAL A 291 -0.09 -17.18 -2.17
N TYR A 292 -0.91 -18.16 -1.85
CA TYR A 292 -0.97 -18.76 -0.52
C TYR A 292 0.32 -19.52 -0.14
N SER A 293 1.12 -19.96 -1.12
CA SER A 293 2.41 -20.61 -0.91
C SER A 293 3.58 -19.64 -0.86
N HIS A 294 3.70 -18.76 -1.86
CA HIS A 294 4.86 -17.85 -1.97
C HIS A 294 4.62 -16.46 -1.37
N GLN A 295 3.38 -16.05 -1.17
CA GLN A 295 2.95 -14.77 -0.59
C GLN A 295 3.47 -13.53 -1.33
N VAL A 296 3.80 -13.67 -2.62
CA VAL A 296 4.33 -12.60 -3.48
C VAL A 296 3.16 -11.79 -4.05
N PRO A 297 3.06 -10.49 -3.73
CA PRO A 297 2.05 -9.61 -4.32
C PRO A 297 2.24 -9.45 -5.83
N GLY A 298 1.14 -9.16 -6.54
CA GLY A 298 1.17 -9.03 -7.99
C GLY A 298 2.15 -7.97 -8.52
N GLY A 299 2.24 -6.81 -7.85
CA GLY A 299 3.20 -5.76 -8.22
C GLY A 299 4.68 -6.19 -8.05
N MET A 300 4.97 -7.04 -7.08
CA MET A 300 6.31 -7.63 -6.92
C MET A 300 6.61 -8.61 -8.06
N MET A 301 5.63 -9.41 -8.48
CA MET A 301 5.78 -10.38 -9.57
C MET A 301 6.24 -9.70 -10.87
N SER A 302 5.60 -8.61 -11.26
CA SER A 302 5.96 -7.85 -12.46
C SER A 302 7.39 -7.34 -12.42
N ASN A 303 7.83 -6.85 -11.26
CA ASN A 303 9.20 -6.39 -11.07
C ASN A 303 10.22 -7.54 -11.17
N LEU A 304 9.92 -8.70 -10.59
CA LEU A 304 10.80 -9.88 -10.67
C LEU A 304 10.95 -10.37 -12.12
N VAL A 305 9.86 -10.43 -12.88
CA VAL A 305 9.89 -10.80 -14.29
C VAL A 305 10.79 -9.84 -15.07
N SER A 306 10.58 -8.52 -14.92
CA SER A 306 11.41 -7.52 -15.62
C SER A 306 12.89 -7.59 -15.24
N GLN A 307 13.21 -7.82 -13.97
CA GLN A 307 14.60 -8.00 -13.52
C GLN A 307 15.25 -9.23 -14.15
N LEU A 308 14.54 -10.35 -14.23
CA LEU A 308 15.05 -11.58 -14.81
C LEU A 308 15.18 -11.47 -16.34
N GLU A 309 14.25 -10.78 -17.01
CA GLU A 309 14.34 -10.50 -18.46
C GLU A 309 15.60 -9.69 -18.79
N ILE A 310 15.91 -8.63 -18.03
CA ILE A 310 17.14 -7.83 -18.21
C ILE A 310 18.39 -8.71 -18.07
N GLN A 311 18.35 -9.75 -17.25
CA GLN A 311 19.46 -10.68 -17.02
C GLN A 311 19.44 -11.91 -17.97
N ASN A 312 18.50 -11.95 -18.94
CA ASN A 312 18.26 -13.10 -19.82
C ASN A 312 18.04 -14.43 -19.05
N ALA A 313 17.33 -14.35 -17.93
CA ALA A 313 17.08 -15.46 -17.00
C ALA A 313 15.59 -15.62 -16.64
N ALA A 314 14.68 -15.24 -17.53
CA ALA A 314 13.24 -15.29 -17.29
C ALA A 314 12.73 -16.71 -16.98
N ASP A 315 13.38 -17.73 -17.55
CA ASP A 315 13.12 -19.16 -17.30
C ASP A 315 13.38 -19.57 -15.83
N ARG A 316 14.18 -18.83 -15.10
CA ARG A 316 14.51 -19.09 -13.69
C ARG A 316 13.49 -18.52 -12.69
N LEU A 317 12.43 -17.85 -13.16
CA LEU A 317 11.37 -17.34 -12.29
C LEU A 317 10.80 -18.39 -11.31
N PRO A 318 10.53 -19.65 -11.69
CA PRO A 318 10.07 -20.66 -10.75
C PRO A 318 11.05 -20.97 -9.61
N GLU A 319 12.36 -20.85 -9.84
CA GLU A 319 13.38 -21.03 -8.79
C GLU A 319 13.36 -19.85 -7.82
N VAL A 320 13.27 -18.62 -8.34
CA VAL A 320 13.15 -17.38 -7.54
C VAL A 320 11.91 -17.45 -6.66
N MET A 321 10.78 -17.89 -7.21
CA MET A 321 9.53 -18.04 -6.45
C MET A 321 9.64 -19.03 -5.29
N ARG A 322 10.43 -20.09 -5.44
CA ARG A 322 10.72 -21.03 -4.34
C ARG A 322 11.76 -20.51 -3.35
N GLU A 323 12.60 -19.58 -3.77
CA GLU A 323 13.65 -19.00 -2.93
C GLU A 323 13.11 -17.86 -2.01
N ILE A 324 12.13 -17.08 -2.48
CA ILE A 324 11.53 -15.97 -1.72
C ILE A 324 11.06 -16.38 -0.31
N PRO A 325 10.28 -17.44 -0.12
CA PRO A 325 9.86 -17.85 1.22
C PRO A 325 11.03 -18.21 2.15
N LYS A 326 12.12 -18.76 1.62
CA LYS A 326 13.32 -19.11 2.38
C LYS A 326 14.05 -17.86 2.85
N VAL A 327 14.35 -16.96 1.91
CA VAL A 327 14.97 -15.66 2.25
C VAL A 327 14.13 -14.94 3.28
N ARG A 328 12.81 -14.87 3.08
CA ARG A 328 11.87 -14.23 4.00
C ARG A 328 11.94 -14.82 5.42
N ALA A 329 12.00 -16.15 5.54
CA ALA A 329 12.11 -16.82 6.83
C ALA A 329 13.44 -16.51 7.53
N GLU A 330 14.55 -16.54 6.78
CA GLU A 330 15.89 -16.27 7.30
C GLU A 330 16.07 -14.83 7.81
N VAL A 331 15.34 -13.86 7.23
CA VAL A 331 15.43 -12.46 7.65
C VAL A 331 14.27 -12.02 8.56
N GLY A 332 13.62 -12.96 9.26
CA GLY A 332 12.64 -12.65 10.32
C GLY A 332 11.23 -12.37 9.83
N TYR A 333 10.83 -12.94 8.70
CA TYR A 333 9.46 -12.91 8.17
C TYR A 333 8.88 -11.51 7.88
N PRO A 334 9.60 -10.58 7.22
CA PRO A 334 9.00 -9.30 6.87
C PRO A 334 7.76 -9.49 5.99
N PRO A 335 6.69 -8.68 6.16
CA PRO A 335 5.63 -8.60 5.18
C PRO A 335 6.18 -8.20 3.81
N LEU A 336 5.67 -8.84 2.73
CA LEU A 336 6.10 -8.52 1.36
C LEU A 336 5.33 -7.31 0.82
N VAL A 337 5.51 -6.18 1.48
CA VAL A 337 5.03 -4.87 1.05
C VAL A 337 6.21 -3.94 0.81
N THR A 338 6.02 -2.88 0.02
CA THR A 338 7.08 -1.92 -0.31
C THR A 338 7.63 -1.22 0.95
N PRO A 339 8.96 -1.11 1.15
CA PRO A 339 10.03 -1.52 0.24
C PRO A 339 10.51 -2.98 0.42
N LEU A 340 10.07 -3.70 1.44
CA LEU A 340 10.59 -5.03 1.82
C LEU A 340 10.36 -6.09 0.73
N SER A 341 9.28 -5.98 -0.03
CA SER A 341 9.02 -6.86 -1.17
C SER A 341 10.14 -6.83 -2.20
N GLN A 342 10.63 -5.62 -2.55
CA GLN A 342 11.76 -5.48 -3.48
C GLN A 342 13.07 -5.99 -2.86
N ILE A 343 13.32 -5.68 -1.60
CA ILE A 343 14.55 -6.11 -0.90
C ILE A 343 14.66 -7.63 -0.85
N VAL A 344 13.59 -8.31 -0.43
CA VAL A 344 13.54 -9.78 -0.36
C VAL A 344 13.57 -10.40 -1.75
N GLY A 345 12.85 -9.82 -2.71
CA GLY A 345 12.84 -10.28 -4.10
C GLY A 345 14.20 -10.20 -4.75
N THR A 346 14.89 -9.07 -4.65
CA THR A 346 16.24 -8.88 -5.19
C THR A 346 17.24 -9.87 -4.57
N GLN A 347 17.17 -10.11 -3.25
CA GLN A 347 18.03 -11.10 -2.61
C GLN A 347 17.76 -12.52 -3.11
N ALA A 348 16.49 -12.87 -3.32
CA ALA A 348 16.14 -14.19 -3.89
C ALA A 348 16.68 -14.33 -5.33
N VAL A 349 16.59 -13.30 -6.15
CA VAL A 349 17.18 -13.26 -7.50
C VAL A 349 18.69 -13.47 -7.42
N PHE A 350 19.40 -12.76 -6.54
CA PHE A 350 20.85 -12.92 -6.38
C PHE A 350 21.22 -14.36 -5.96
N ASN A 351 20.52 -14.93 -5.00
CA ASN A 351 20.76 -16.30 -4.54
C ASN A 351 20.62 -17.32 -5.68
N VAL A 352 19.62 -17.14 -6.54
CA VAL A 352 19.37 -18.02 -7.69
C VAL A 352 20.39 -17.81 -8.79
N LEU A 353 20.63 -16.57 -9.22
CA LEU A 353 21.52 -16.29 -10.35
C LEU A 353 22.98 -16.64 -10.07
N THR A 354 23.45 -16.42 -8.85
CA THR A 354 24.84 -16.76 -8.47
C THR A 354 25.05 -18.26 -8.19
N GLY A 355 23.96 -19.03 -8.02
CA GLY A 355 24.01 -20.44 -7.62
C GLY A 355 24.54 -20.67 -6.20
N LYS A 356 24.86 -19.61 -5.46
CA LYS A 356 25.38 -19.68 -4.08
C LYS A 356 24.66 -18.67 -3.20
N ARG A 357 23.80 -19.17 -2.31
CA ARG A 357 22.97 -18.36 -1.41
C ARG A 357 23.82 -17.42 -0.55
N TRP A 358 23.37 -16.16 -0.45
CA TRP A 358 24.02 -15.11 0.34
C TRP A 358 25.47 -14.81 -0.05
N SER A 359 25.90 -15.13 -1.27
CA SER A 359 27.23 -14.75 -1.78
C SER A 359 27.28 -13.29 -2.24
N VAL A 360 26.16 -12.76 -2.69
CA VAL A 360 25.93 -11.36 -3.00
C VAL A 360 24.76 -10.85 -2.19
N VAL A 361 24.92 -9.70 -1.56
CA VAL A 361 23.90 -9.06 -0.71
C VAL A 361 23.74 -7.62 -1.15
N SER A 362 22.49 -7.18 -1.38
CA SER A 362 22.24 -5.78 -1.68
C SER A 362 22.48 -4.89 -0.47
N LYS A 363 22.77 -3.60 -0.73
CA LYS A 363 22.91 -2.61 0.34
C LYS A 363 21.63 -2.53 1.17
N GLU A 364 20.47 -2.52 0.51
CA GLU A 364 19.16 -2.42 1.14
C GLU A 364 18.86 -3.64 2.04
N MET A 365 19.24 -4.85 1.62
CA MET A 365 19.11 -6.05 2.45
C MET A 365 20.01 -5.97 3.69
N LYS A 366 21.24 -5.49 3.51
CA LYS A 366 22.16 -5.26 4.63
C LYS A 366 21.61 -4.22 5.61
N ASP A 367 21.15 -3.09 5.09
CA ASP A 367 20.55 -2.03 5.88
C ASP A 367 19.30 -2.53 6.65
N TYR A 368 18.48 -3.38 6.02
CA TYR A 368 17.34 -4.02 6.70
C TYR A 368 17.79 -4.93 7.86
N ILE A 369 18.76 -5.81 7.62
CA ILE A 369 19.28 -6.71 8.66
C ILE A 369 19.93 -5.92 9.80
N CYS A 370 20.57 -4.80 9.50
CA CYS A 370 21.14 -3.89 10.50
C CYS A 370 20.08 -3.07 11.26
N GLY A 371 18.79 -3.14 10.89
CA GLY A 371 17.69 -2.46 11.59
C GLY A 371 17.32 -1.08 11.06
N TYR A 372 17.94 -0.59 9.97
CA TYR A 372 17.69 0.74 9.42
C TYR A 372 16.33 0.91 8.71
N TYR A 373 15.53 -0.15 8.58
CA TYR A 373 14.14 -0.10 8.11
C TYR A 373 13.12 -0.27 9.25
N GLY A 374 13.56 -0.65 10.43
CA GLY A 374 12.72 -0.96 11.58
C GLY A 374 13.03 -2.33 12.17
N LYS A 375 12.23 -2.72 13.14
CA LYS A 375 12.39 -3.99 13.84
C LYS A 375 11.77 -5.13 13.03
N ALA A 376 12.57 -6.15 12.72
CA ALA A 376 12.05 -7.36 12.09
C ALA A 376 10.97 -8.03 12.96
N PRO A 377 9.86 -8.53 12.34
CA PRO A 377 8.77 -9.15 13.09
C PRO A 377 9.18 -10.39 13.86
N GLY A 378 10.09 -11.18 13.30
CA GLY A 378 10.60 -12.40 13.91
C GLY A 378 12.12 -12.41 14.04
N ARG A 379 12.61 -13.49 14.64
CA ARG A 379 14.05 -13.70 14.82
C ARG A 379 14.70 -14.01 13.47
N MET A 380 15.74 -13.27 13.13
CA MET A 380 16.58 -13.57 11.97
C MET A 380 17.52 -14.75 12.24
N ASP A 381 17.94 -15.43 11.17
CA ASP A 381 18.95 -16.48 11.23
C ASP A 381 20.31 -15.89 11.64
N LYS A 382 20.92 -16.45 12.68
CA LYS A 382 22.14 -15.92 13.27
C LYS A 382 23.35 -15.98 12.33
N ASP A 383 23.44 -17.04 11.54
CA ASP A 383 24.57 -17.27 10.65
C ASP A 383 24.48 -16.30 9.46
N ILE A 384 23.26 -16.05 8.98
CA ILE A 384 23.00 -15.06 7.94
C ILE A 384 23.31 -13.66 8.47
N VAL A 385 22.83 -13.30 9.66
CA VAL A 385 23.12 -12.00 10.29
C VAL A 385 24.63 -11.80 10.42
N ALA A 386 25.36 -12.77 11.00
CA ALA A 386 26.79 -12.67 11.15
C ALA A 386 27.53 -12.49 9.82
N LYS A 387 27.10 -13.23 8.77
CA LYS A 387 27.67 -13.16 7.44
C LYS A 387 27.44 -11.82 6.76
N VAL A 388 26.23 -11.26 6.88
CA VAL A 388 25.81 -10.03 6.17
C VAL A 388 26.29 -8.77 6.88
N VAL A 389 26.16 -8.72 8.19
CA VAL A 389 26.56 -7.57 9.01
C VAL A 389 28.08 -7.39 8.97
N GLY A 390 28.84 -8.47 9.19
CA GLY A 390 30.29 -8.38 9.27
C GLY A 390 30.73 -7.39 10.35
N ASN A 391 31.49 -6.36 9.93
CA ASN A 391 31.95 -5.28 10.81
C ASN A 391 31.02 -4.06 10.84
N SER A 392 29.80 -4.16 10.27
CA SER A 392 28.87 -3.04 10.28
C SER A 392 28.17 -2.91 11.62
N GLU A 393 27.84 -1.69 11.98
CA GLU A 393 27.07 -1.41 13.19
C GLU A 393 25.61 -1.74 12.99
N MET A 394 25.01 -2.41 13.98
CA MET A 394 23.56 -2.63 14.04
C MET A 394 22.90 -1.49 14.80
N LEU A 395 21.76 -1.05 14.30
CA LEU A 395 20.96 -0.04 15.00
C LEU A 395 20.48 -0.61 16.35
N PRO A 396 20.67 0.09 17.48
CA PRO A 396 20.13 -0.32 18.77
C PRO A 396 18.59 -0.50 18.69
N PRO A 397 18.02 -1.55 19.32
CA PRO A 397 16.60 -1.89 19.18
C PRO A 397 15.61 -0.81 19.64
N ASP A 398 16.04 0.10 20.50
CA ASP A 398 15.27 1.23 21.04
C ASP A 398 15.34 2.48 20.16
N VAL A 399 16.29 2.56 19.24
CA VAL A 399 16.44 3.71 18.34
C VAL A 399 15.48 3.58 17.15
N ALA A 400 14.66 4.61 16.92
CA ALA A 400 13.82 4.70 15.72
C ALA A 400 14.68 5.03 14.50
N PRO A 401 14.60 4.26 13.38
CA PRO A 401 15.45 4.52 12.22
C PRO A 401 15.32 5.93 11.65
N GLY A 402 14.10 6.47 11.64
CA GLY A 402 13.83 7.83 11.16
C GLY A 402 14.53 8.94 11.96
N SER A 403 14.85 8.69 13.24
CA SER A 403 15.55 9.68 14.05
C SER A 403 17.00 9.94 13.64
N LEU A 404 17.57 9.05 12.83
CA LEU A 404 18.92 9.20 12.27
C LEU A 404 18.94 10.17 11.07
N VAL A 405 17.78 10.49 10.52
CA VAL A 405 17.69 11.41 9.36
C VAL A 405 17.45 12.82 9.92
N THR A 406 18.45 13.67 9.80
CA THR A 406 18.46 15.02 10.37
C THR A 406 18.24 16.14 9.35
N THR A 407 18.15 15.80 8.06
CA THR A 407 17.93 16.79 6.99
C THR A 407 16.62 17.53 7.22
N THR A 408 16.65 18.86 7.28
CA THR A 408 15.46 19.69 7.42
C THR A 408 14.86 20.10 6.09
N TYR A 409 13.60 20.52 6.11
CA TYR A 409 12.92 21.05 4.92
C TYR A 409 13.66 22.30 4.38
N ALA A 410 14.08 23.21 5.25
CA ALA A 410 14.86 24.40 4.88
C ALA A 410 16.16 24.05 4.16
N GLN A 411 16.89 23.02 4.62
CA GLN A 411 18.12 22.58 3.95
C GLN A 411 17.85 22.02 2.54
N VAL A 412 16.71 21.34 2.34
CA VAL A 412 16.33 20.86 1.00
C VAL A 412 15.95 22.03 0.10
N GLU A 413 15.20 22.99 0.62
CA GLU A 413 14.77 24.19 -0.10
C GLU A 413 15.98 25.03 -0.53
N ASP A 414 16.93 25.31 0.36
CA ASP A 414 18.18 26.01 0.07
C ASP A 414 19.00 25.31 -1.02
N CYS A 415 19.07 23.98 -0.96
CA CYS A 415 19.78 23.20 -1.97
C CYS A 415 19.13 23.30 -3.37
N LEU A 416 17.79 23.30 -3.42
CA LEU A 416 17.05 23.44 -4.68
C LEU A 416 17.19 24.85 -5.27
N LEU A 417 17.18 25.89 -4.44
CA LEU A 417 17.40 27.27 -4.87
C LEU A 417 18.82 27.45 -5.44
N TYR A 418 19.84 26.95 -4.74
CA TYR A 418 21.23 27.03 -5.22
C TYR A 418 21.43 26.30 -6.57
N THR A 419 20.78 25.15 -6.77
CA THR A 419 20.91 24.42 -8.05
C THR A 419 20.12 25.05 -9.19
N SER A 420 19.03 25.79 -8.92
CA SER A 420 18.30 26.55 -9.95
C SER A 420 19.10 27.79 -10.39
N ASP A 421 19.69 28.51 -9.46
CA ASP A 421 20.52 29.70 -9.78
C ASP A 421 21.78 29.32 -10.55
N ALA A 422 22.38 28.16 -10.29
CA ALA A 422 23.55 27.67 -11.03
C ALA A 422 23.22 27.15 -12.45
N ALA A 423 21.94 26.96 -12.78
CA ALA A 423 21.52 26.56 -14.12
C ALA A 423 21.24 27.77 -15.04
N ASP A 424 21.13 28.97 -14.46
CA ASP A 424 20.92 30.24 -15.17
C ASP A 424 22.25 31.01 -15.43
N GLU A 425 23.40 30.55 -14.94
CA GLU A 425 24.77 31.00 -15.28
C GLU A 425 25.39 30.08 -16.35
#